data_e3b3212fb3eb81a07440a190a76e1409
#
_entry.id   e3b3212fb3eb81a07440a190a76e1409
#
_cell.length_a   1.000
_cell.length_b   1.000
_cell.length_c   1.000
_cell.angle_alpha   90.00
_cell.angle_beta   90.00
_cell.angle_gamma   90.00
#
_symmetry.space_group_name_H-M   'P 1'
#
loop_
_entity.id
_entity.type
_entity.pdbx_description
1 polymer ?
#
loop_
_entity_poly.entity_id
_entity_poly.type
_entity_poly.pdbx_seq_one_letter_code
_entity_poly.pdbx_strand_id
1 'polypeptide(L)'
;MKGGKTMKRPIVFFICSLCLCGFLVQKHDFVQKRYEDVGDYMKARERLIQAELAMRIDAGIQLAPGEEEANRRLTRLKQKEIERTREYFPPAHNFLKSQTRQLIGQSPILEIMRHMPKGGILHSHGYALGDFHWLIKQATYLPNCYIYQGQVEPPRRGSLRISAEPPGEKWRLVSDLRKAAENVGEFDAGLYRSVTLGEEDLDQPDIWLEFRKCYARSINLLNDEIGSRFARKILRDMIAENVQYVEDRAFWDQKIVDEIRHDHPEFRVKSIFAARRSFSRERIAKDLNETLDERAANPNLVLGFDLVEEEDKEHTNLFYVNELLEARRKAEQRHSTLPFFLHSGESNWTENENVLDAVLLDAKRIGHGLTLFKHPLLMQIVKERGIAIEVCPIANQVLGYVADLRNHPAVLYINSGLPVVICPDDPGIWRCTFSYDFYEAFMAWGLDLKCLKQLAMNSLIYSAMDPGEKERALEFWRKKWAEFITWLNEYSIST
;
A
#
# COMPACT_ATOMS: atom_id res chain seq x y z
N MET A 1 -57.22 5.82 26.86
CA MET A 1 -56.78 4.55 27.48
C MET A 1 -55.54 4.07 26.76
N LYS A 2 -54.44 3.89 27.54
CA LYS A 2 -53.23 3.06 27.34
C LYS A 2 -52.61 3.08 25.93
N GLY A 3 -51.50 3.71 25.59
CA GLY A 3 -50.22 3.83 26.28
C GLY A 3 -49.36 2.62 26.01
N GLY A 4 -48.68 2.51 24.82
CA GLY A 4 -47.69 1.51 24.50
C GLY A 4 -46.34 2.19 24.17
N LYS A 5 -45.47 2.38 25.19
CA LYS A 5 -44.08 2.77 25.01
C LYS A 5 -43.24 1.58 24.54
N THR A 6 -42.78 1.61 23.31
CA THR A 6 -41.71 0.72 22.83
C THR A 6 -40.37 1.23 23.35
N MET A 7 -39.83 0.50 24.29
CA MET A 7 -38.51 0.71 24.87
C MET A 7 -37.43 0.28 23.86
N LYS A 8 -36.71 1.21 23.27
CA LYS A 8 -35.45 0.94 22.56
C LYS A 8 -34.40 0.58 23.60
N ARG A 9 -33.89 -0.64 23.56
CA ARG A 9 -32.73 -1.08 24.33
C ARG A 9 -31.46 -0.46 23.70
N PRO A 10 -30.62 0.23 24.44
CA PRO A 10 -29.29 0.58 23.95
C PRO A 10 -28.41 -0.68 23.94
N ILE A 11 -27.74 -0.93 22.81
CA ILE A 11 -26.67 -1.89 22.74
C ILE A 11 -25.48 -1.24 23.48
N VAL A 12 -25.28 -1.64 24.71
CA VAL A 12 -24.11 -1.27 25.50
C VAL A 12 -22.95 -2.14 25.02
N PHE A 13 -22.00 -1.51 24.32
CA PHE A 13 -20.67 -2.07 24.15
C PHE A 13 -20.03 -2.22 25.54
N PHE A 14 -19.99 -3.43 26.06
CA PHE A 14 -19.15 -3.78 27.18
C PHE A 14 -17.69 -3.79 26.70
N ILE A 15 -17.04 -2.63 26.66
CA ILE A 15 -15.59 -2.55 26.62
C ILE A 15 -15.13 -3.06 27.98
N CYS A 16 -14.48 -4.21 27.96
CA CYS A 16 -13.97 -4.89 29.12
C CYS A 16 -12.95 -3.99 29.84
N SER A 17 -13.42 -3.28 30.87
CA SER A 17 -12.62 -2.37 31.71
C SER A 17 -11.54 -3.10 32.52
N LEU A 18 -11.47 -4.42 32.39
CA LEU A 18 -10.51 -5.29 33.10
C LEU A 18 -9.11 -5.32 32.46
N CYS A 19 -8.99 -4.93 31.16
CA CYS A 19 -7.67 -4.89 30.50
C CYS A 19 -6.83 -3.66 30.87
N LEU A 20 -7.45 -2.55 31.26
CA LEU A 20 -6.72 -1.31 31.61
C LEU A 20 -6.06 -1.36 32.99
N CYS A 21 -6.63 -2.07 33.94
CA CYS A 21 -6.03 -2.21 35.28
C CYS A 21 -4.81 -3.15 35.34
N GLY A 22 -4.71 -4.13 34.45
CA GLY A 22 -3.57 -5.05 34.38
C GLY A 22 -2.26 -4.42 33.88
N PHE A 23 -2.36 -3.42 33.00
CA PHE A 23 -1.18 -2.80 32.38
C PHE A 23 -0.47 -1.77 33.26
N LEU A 24 -1.16 -1.13 34.21
CA LEU A 24 -0.55 -0.14 35.10
C LEU A 24 0.29 -0.74 36.22
N VAL A 25 0.03 -1.98 36.60
CA VAL A 25 0.75 -2.65 37.72
C VAL A 25 2.13 -3.18 37.28
N GLN A 26 2.36 -3.44 36.00
CA GLN A 26 3.57 -4.12 35.55
C GLN A 26 4.81 -3.22 35.31
N LYS A 27 4.62 -1.92 35.07
CA LYS A 27 5.80 -1.02 34.83
C LYS A 27 6.74 -0.94 36.02
N HIS A 28 6.26 -1.02 37.28
CA HIS A 28 7.07 -0.96 38.48
C HIS A 28 7.90 -2.22 38.75
N ASP A 29 7.48 -3.38 38.23
CA ASP A 29 8.18 -4.66 38.53
C ASP A 29 9.48 -4.84 37.74
N PHE A 30 9.68 -4.06 36.66
CA PHE A 30 10.87 -4.19 35.80
C PHE A 30 11.98 -3.17 36.14
N VAL A 31 11.72 -2.18 36.98
CA VAL A 31 12.57 -0.97 37.05
C VAL A 31 13.71 -1.05 38.05
N GLN A 32 13.79 -2.03 38.98
CA GLN A 32 14.82 -1.97 40.02
C GLN A 32 15.30 -3.27 40.65
N LYS A 33 15.37 -4.41 40.02
CA LYS A 33 15.93 -5.59 40.66
C LYS A 33 17.32 -5.94 40.16
N ARG A 34 18.30 -6.02 41.06
CA ARG A 34 19.47 -6.86 40.83
C ARG A 34 19.01 -8.31 40.94
N TYR A 35 19.22 -9.08 39.89
CA TYR A 35 18.94 -10.53 39.93
C TYR A 35 20.08 -11.23 40.67
N GLU A 36 19.75 -12.06 41.64
CA GLU A 36 20.73 -12.77 42.46
C GLU A 36 21.22 -14.04 41.77
N ASP A 37 20.36 -14.63 40.90
CA ASP A 37 20.70 -15.83 40.14
C ASP A 37 20.14 -15.78 38.70
N VAL A 38 20.64 -16.71 37.86
CA VAL A 38 20.27 -16.85 36.46
C VAL A 38 18.81 -17.25 36.29
N GLY A 39 18.24 -18.03 37.22
CA GLY A 39 16.85 -18.48 37.14
C GLY A 39 15.87 -17.32 37.27
N ASP A 40 16.10 -16.42 38.20
CA ASP A 40 15.29 -15.22 38.39
C ASP A 40 15.43 -14.22 37.23
N TYR A 41 16.66 -14.08 36.73
CA TYR A 41 16.88 -13.30 35.50
C TYR A 41 16.09 -13.86 34.32
N MET A 42 16.10 -15.18 34.07
CA MET A 42 15.39 -15.81 32.97
C MET A 42 13.87 -15.65 33.08
N LYS A 43 13.31 -15.78 34.31
CA LYS A 43 11.90 -15.51 34.56
C LYS A 43 11.51 -14.08 34.31
N ALA A 44 12.34 -13.12 34.70
CA ALA A 44 12.11 -11.69 34.44
C ALA A 44 12.21 -11.38 32.97
N ARG A 45 13.19 -11.94 32.25
CA ARG A 45 13.37 -11.81 30.81
C ARG A 45 12.13 -12.34 30.06
N GLU A 46 11.64 -13.51 30.43
CA GLU A 46 10.45 -14.08 29.79
C GLU A 46 9.22 -13.19 30.02
N ARG A 47 8.98 -12.71 31.24
CA ARG A 47 7.89 -11.77 31.52
C ARG A 47 7.98 -10.50 30.70
N LEU A 48 9.20 -9.94 30.51
CA LEU A 48 9.39 -8.74 29.69
C LEU A 48 9.07 -9.03 28.21
N ILE A 49 9.52 -10.18 27.69
CA ILE A 49 9.19 -10.59 26.32
C ILE A 49 7.67 -10.71 26.15
N GLN A 50 6.97 -11.34 27.09
CA GLN A 50 5.51 -11.49 27.02
C GLN A 50 4.80 -10.13 27.11
N ALA A 51 5.32 -9.19 27.91
CA ALA A 51 4.79 -7.83 28.00
C ALA A 51 4.95 -7.06 26.67
N GLU A 52 6.11 -7.16 26.02
CA GLU A 52 6.35 -6.58 24.68
C GLU A 52 5.42 -7.19 23.62
N LEU A 53 5.28 -8.52 23.60
CA LEU A 53 4.38 -9.22 22.68
C LEU A 53 2.91 -8.82 22.87
N ALA A 54 2.51 -8.53 24.11
CA ALA A 54 1.15 -8.08 24.43
C ALA A 54 0.85 -6.65 23.92
N MET A 55 1.86 -5.87 23.56
CA MET A 55 1.69 -4.53 22.97
C MET A 55 1.44 -4.55 21.47
N ARG A 56 1.81 -5.63 20.79
CA ARG A 56 1.78 -5.73 19.31
C ARG A 56 0.36 -5.69 18.76
N ILE A 57 0.25 -5.28 17.48
CA ILE A 57 -1.04 -5.25 16.76
C ILE A 57 -1.76 -6.59 16.72
N ASP A 58 -1.01 -7.70 16.77
CA ASP A 58 -1.51 -9.08 16.69
C ASP A 58 -1.73 -9.74 18.05
N ALA A 59 -1.55 -9.01 19.16
CA ALA A 59 -1.67 -9.55 20.53
C ALA A 59 -2.99 -10.28 20.79
N GLY A 60 -4.10 -9.78 20.21
CA GLY A 60 -5.44 -10.37 20.34
C GLY A 60 -5.69 -11.60 19.46
N ILE A 61 -4.79 -11.95 18.54
CA ILE A 61 -4.97 -13.11 17.64
C ILE A 61 -4.61 -14.40 18.38
N GLN A 62 -5.51 -15.37 18.32
CA GLN A 62 -5.25 -16.75 18.71
C GLN A 62 -5.27 -17.62 17.44
N LEU A 63 -4.21 -18.40 17.26
CA LEU A 63 -4.13 -19.33 16.14
C LEU A 63 -4.88 -20.62 16.48
N ALA A 64 -5.68 -21.12 15.52
CA ALA A 64 -6.26 -22.45 15.61
C ALA A 64 -5.16 -23.53 15.44
N PRO A 65 -5.38 -24.79 15.86
CA PRO A 65 -4.34 -25.84 15.77
C PRO A 65 -3.74 -26.01 14.38
N GLY A 66 -4.54 -25.91 13.31
CA GLY A 66 -4.04 -25.95 11.93
C GLY A 66 -3.20 -24.73 11.55
N GLU A 67 -3.53 -23.55 12.06
CA GLU A 67 -2.75 -22.33 11.88
C GLU A 67 -1.44 -22.37 12.66
N GLU A 68 -1.42 -22.98 13.84
CA GLU A 68 -0.18 -23.16 14.61
C GLU A 68 0.81 -24.08 13.87
N GLU A 69 0.34 -25.17 13.25
CA GLU A 69 1.20 -26.03 12.44
C GLU A 69 1.72 -25.27 11.22
N ALA A 70 0.86 -24.54 10.51
CA ALA A 70 1.23 -23.68 9.42
C ALA A 70 2.27 -22.62 9.83
N ASN A 71 2.12 -22.02 11.04
CA ASN A 71 3.06 -21.06 11.59
C ASN A 71 4.44 -21.69 11.87
N ARG A 72 4.46 -22.86 12.51
CA ARG A 72 5.72 -23.60 12.74
C ARG A 72 6.45 -23.91 11.44
N ARG A 73 5.69 -24.29 10.42
CA ARG A 73 6.21 -24.61 9.09
C ARG A 73 6.78 -23.37 8.40
N LEU A 74 6.00 -22.28 8.38
CA LEU A 74 6.40 -21.00 7.79
C LEU A 74 7.64 -20.42 8.49
N THR A 75 7.72 -20.53 9.83
CA THR A 75 8.90 -20.09 10.60
C THR A 75 10.15 -20.90 10.23
N ARG A 76 10.03 -22.22 10.06
CA ARG A 76 11.16 -23.06 9.60
C ARG A 76 11.62 -22.68 8.18
N LEU A 77 10.69 -22.37 7.29
CA LEU A 77 11.00 -21.92 5.94
C LEU A 77 11.73 -20.57 5.95
N LYS A 78 11.26 -19.65 6.77
CA LYS A 78 11.91 -18.34 6.97
C LYS A 78 13.35 -18.49 7.47
N GLN A 79 13.59 -19.36 8.44
CA GLN A 79 14.95 -19.63 8.94
C GLN A 79 15.87 -20.18 7.83
N LYS A 80 15.39 -21.15 7.05
CA LYS A 80 16.14 -21.68 5.91
C LYS A 80 16.41 -20.62 4.86
N GLU A 81 15.46 -19.73 4.62
CA GLU A 81 15.63 -18.62 3.67
C GLU A 81 16.68 -17.61 4.16
N ILE A 82 16.67 -17.26 5.45
CA ILE A 82 17.70 -16.42 6.07
C ILE A 82 19.09 -17.08 5.95
N GLU A 83 19.19 -18.38 6.19
CA GLU A 83 20.46 -19.11 6.02
C GLU A 83 20.92 -19.13 4.57
N ARG A 84 20.01 -19.41 3.62
CA ARG A 84 20.29 -19.40 2.19
C ARG A 84 20.77 -18.06 1.67
N THR A 85 20.21 -16.98 2.21
CA THR A 85 20.52 -15.60 1.80
C THR A 85 21.45 -14.88 2.76
N ARG A 86 22.16 -15.60 3.63
CA ARG A 86 22.95 -15.03 4.72
C ARG A 86 23.99 -14.01 4.27
N GLU A 87 24.63 -14.25 3.12
CA GLU A 87 25.66 -13.36 2.57
C GLU A 87 25.06 -12.19 1.79
N TYR A 88 23.82 -12.34 1.32
CA TYR A 88 23.08 -11.28 0.65
C TYR A 88 21.61 -11.38 1.04
N PHE A 89 21.27 -10.77 2.17
CA PHE A 89 19.90 -10.76 2.70
C PHE A 89 19.07 -9.70 1.95
N PRO A 90 18.08 -10.11 1.12
CA PRO A 90 17.37 -9.20 0.21
C PRO A 90 16.85 -7.93 0.87
N PRO A 91 16.15 -7.95 2.04
CA PRO A 91 15.62 -6.73 2.66
C PRO A 91 16.67 -5.69 3.08
N ALA A 92 17.96 -6.08 3.18
CA ALA A 92 19.06 -5.17 3.49
C ALA A 92 19.61 -4.45 2.25
N HIS A 93 19.08 -4.74 1.08
CA HIS A 93 19.53 -4.21 -0.20
C HIS A 93 18.35 -3.62 -0.96
N ASN A 94 18.59 -2.55 -1.73
CA ASN A 94 17.53 -1.92 -2.50
C ASN A 94 16.85 -2.94 -3.43
N PHE A 95 15.52 -2.93 -3.45
CA PHE A 95 14.68 -3.83 -4.23
C PHE A 95 14.97 -3.77 -5.74
N LEU A 96 15.39 -2.61 -6.27
CA LEU A 96 15.71 -2.46 -7.69
C LEU A 96 16.92 -3.25 -8.12
N LYS A 97 17.81 -3.68 -7.21
CA LYS A 97 18.97 -4.49 -7.57
C LYS A 97 18.54 -5.84 -8.15
N SER A 98 19.13 -6.18 -9.27
CA SER A 98 18.82 -7.43 -10.01
C SER A 98 19.00 -8.68 -9.14
N GLN A 99 20.06 -8.72 -8.33
CA GLN A 99 20.33 -9.81 -7.39
C GLN A 99 19.23 -9.93 -6.31
N THR A 100 18.78 -8.80 -5.74
CA THR A 100 17.68 -8.78 -4.76
C THR A 100 16.42 -9.42 -5.36
N ARG A 101 15.97 -8.93 -6.51
CA ARG A 101 14.76 -9.44 -7.18
C ARG A 101 14.89 -10.90 -7.61
N GLN A 102 16.07 -11.31 -8.07
CA GLN A 102 16.33 -12.71 -8.46
C GLN A 102 16.20 -13.63 -7.24
N LEU A 103 16.83 -13.29 -6.12
CA LEU A 103 16.77 -14.10 -4.90
C LEU A 103 15.36 -14.20 -4.33
N ILE A 104 14.60 -13.08 -4.32
CA ILE A 104 13.20 -13.08 -3.89
C ILE A 104 12.35 -13.92 -4.85
N GLY A 105 12.53 -13.74 -6.16
CA GLY A 105 11.77 -14.48 -7.18
C GLY A 105 11.94 -16.01 -7.13
N GLN A 106 13.05 -16.49 -6.56
CA GLN A 106 13.34 -17.91 -6.34
C GLN A 106 12.91 -18.41 -4.95
N SER A 107 12.33 -17.54 -4.12
CA SER A 107 11.97 -17.91 -2.75
C SER A 107 10.64 -18.64 -2.66
N PRO A 108 10.58 -19.79 -1.96
CA PRO A 108 9.30 -20.45 -1.65
C PRO A 108 8.39 -19.58 -0.76
N ILE A 109 8.97 -18.62 -0.02
CA ILE A 109 8.19 -17.69 0.80
C ILE A 109 7.42 -16.72 -0.11
N LEU A 110 7.99 -16.25 -1.22
CA LEU A 110 7.26 -15.41 -2.16
C LEU A 110 6.04 -16.15 -2.73
N GLU A 111 6.20 -17.44 -3.05
CA GLU A 111 5.08 -18.27 -3.51
C GLU A 111 3.99 -18.41 -2.44
N ILE A 112 4.37 -18.56 -1.18
CA ILE A 112 3.42 -18.55 -0.06
C ILE A 112 2.70 -17.20 0.05
N MET A 113 3.41 -16.07 -0.12
CA MET A 113 2.80 -14.74 -0.11
C MET A 113 1.84 -14.55 -1.30
N ARG A 114 2.09 -15.14 -2.46
CA ARG A 114 1.15 -15.12 -3.60
C ARG A 114 -0.15 -15.85 -3.29
N HIS A 115 -0.09 -16.98 -2.59
CA HIS A 115 -1.27 -17.76 -2.21
C HIS A 115 -2.03 -17.16 -1.02
N MET A 116 -1.39 -16.35 -0.20
CA MET A 116 -1.99 -15.76 0.98
C MET A 116 -3.10 -14.75 0.59
N PRO A 117 -4.32 -14.87 1.18
CA PRO A 117 -5.36 -13.86 1.00
C PRO A 117 -4.98 -12.55 1.71
N LYS A 118 -4.70 -11.52 0.91
CA LYS A 118 -4.18 -10.22 1.38
C LYS A 118 -5.27 -9.27 1.85
N GLY A 119 -6.55 -9.61 1.58
CA GLY A 119 -7.68 -8.74 1.89
C GLY A 119 -7.81 -7.60 0.88
N GLY A 120 -7.31 -6.42 1.18
CA GLY A 120 -7.43 -5.25 0.33
C GLY A 120 -6.12 -4.51 0.08
N ILE A 121 -6.14 -3.66 -0.95
CA ILE A 121 -5.15 -2.61 -1.21
C ILE A 121 -5.81 -1.28 -0.86
N LEU A 122 -5.22 -0.51 0.05
CA LEU A 122 -5.75 0.78 0.49
C LEU A 122 -4.90 1.97 0.02
N HIS A 123 -3.77 1.70 -0.65
CA HIS A 123 -2.88 2.72 -1.20
C HIS A 123 -2.28 2.25 -2.53
N SER A 124 -2.68 2.92 -3.61
CA SER A 124 -2.21 2.66 -4.97
C SER A 124 -2.56 3.81 -5.92
N HIS A 125 -1.90 3.84 -7.09
CA HIS A 125 -1.99 4.93 -8.05
C HIS A 125 -2.37 4.44 -9.45
N GLY A 126 -3.62 3.99 -9.60
CA GLY A 126 -4.24 3.71 -10.88
C GLY A 126 -3.51 2.66 -11.71
N TYR A 127 -3.13 3.07 -12.91
CA TYR A 127 -2.49 2.16 -13.86
C TYR A 127 -1.10 1.69 -13.44
N ALA A 128 -0.46 2.34 -12.47
CA ALA A 128 0.82 1.91 -11.91
C ALA A 128 0.72 0.61 -11.09
N LEU A 129 -0.50 0.15 -10.77
CA LEU A 129 -0.74 -1.20 -10.28
C LEU A 129 -0.43 -2.30 -11.31
N GLY A 130 -0.36 -1.95 -12.61
CA GLY A 130 -0.36 -2.92 -13.69
C GLY A 130 1.01 -3.39 -14.15
N ASP A 131 1.01 -4.45 -14.93
CA ASP A 131 2.18 -5.01 -15.59
C ASP A 131 2.63 -4.12 -16.77
N PHE A 132 3.64 -3.30 -16.57
CA PHE A 132 4.20 -2.41 -17.60
C PHE A 132 4.87 -3.18 -18.73
N HIS A 133 5.34 -4.40 -18.52
CA HIS A 133 5.85 -5.22 -19.61
C HIS A 133 4.73 -5.56 -20.60
N TRP A 134 3.56 -5.93 -20.07
CA TRP A 134 2.36 -6.14 -20.90
C TRP A 134 1.93 -4.83 -21.60
N LEU A 135 1.89 -3.71 -20.87
CA LEU A 135 1.50 -2.40 -21.43
C LEU A 135 2.38 -2.02 -22.62
N ILE A 136 3.69 -2.07 -22.46
CA ILE A 136 4.66 -1.75 -23.52
C ILE A 136 4.50 -2.68 -24.71
N LYS A 137 4.36 -3.99 -24.45
CA LYS A 137 4.17 -4.98 -25.53
C LYS A 137 2.87 -4.77 -26.29
N GLN A 138 1.76 -4.39 -25.63
CA GLN A 138 0.50 -4.17 -26.33
C GLN A 138 0.47 -2.82 -27.06
N ALA A 139 0.88 -1.75 -26.39
CA ALA A 139 0.75 -0.39 -26.90
C ALA A 139 1.77 -0.05 -27.99
N THR A 140 3.03 -0.46 -27.82
CA THR A 140 4.11 -0.05 -28.75
C THR A 140 4.18 -0.87 -30.05
N TYR A 141 3.40 -1.94 -30.14
CA TYR A 141 3.21 -2.70 -31.38
C TYR A 141 2.02 -2.20 -32.22
N LEU A 142 1.24 -1.24 -31.71
CA LEU A 142 0.24 -0.56 -32.54
C LEU A 142 0.91 0.27 -33.64
N PRO A 143 0.31 0.31 -34.86
CA PRO A 143 0.92 1.00 -36.01
C PRO A 143 1.02 2.52 -35.82
N ASN A 144 0.30 3.08 -34.89
CA ASN A 144 0.18 4.50 -34.59
C ASN A 144 0.73 4.88 -33.20
N CYS A 145 1.67 4.08 -32.68
CA CYS A 145 2.42 4.43 -31.48
C CYS A 145 3.66 5.23 -31.83
N TYR A 146 3.82 6.38 -31.21
CA TYR A 146 4.91 7.33 -31.41
C TYR A 146 5.74 7.50 -30.15
N ILE A 147 7.04 7.81 -30.34
CA ILE A 147 7.97 8.20 -29.27
C ILE A 147 8.54 9.59 -29.55
N TYR A 148 8.63 10.43 -28.52
CA TYR A 148 9.20 11.77 -28.61
C TYR A 148 10.73 11.73 -28.54
N GLN A 149 11.42 12.27 -29.58
CA GLN A 149 12.88 12.31 -29.70
C GLN A 149 13.48 13.72 -29.58
N GLY A 150 12.67 14.72 -29.24
CA GLY A 150 13.17 16.07 -29.07
C GLY A 150 14.04 16.25 -27.83
N GLN A 151 14.90 17.29 -27.91
CA GLN A 151 15.63 17.76 -26.72
C GLN A 151 14.69 18.69 -25.92
N VAL A 152 13.98 18.14 -24.99
CA VAL A 152 13.18 18.90 -24.02
C VAL A 152 13.58 18.39 -22.63
N GLU A 153 13.62 19.31 -21.68
CA GLU A 153 13.83 18.99 -20.26
C GLU A 153 12.98 17.78 -19.82
N PRO A 154 13.54 16.90 -18.98
CA PRO A 154 12.75 15.85 -18.36
C PRO A 154 11.46 16.44 -17.75
N PRO A 155 10.36 15.69 -17.77
CA PRO A 155 10.23 14.26 -18.04
C PRO A 155 9.82 13.88 -19.48
N ARG A 156 9.64 14.82 -20.41
CA ARG A 156 9.00 14.58 -21.74
C ARG A 156 9.83 13.78 -22.74
N ARG A 157 11.15 13.83 -22.68
CA ARG A 157 12.00 13.05 -23.60
C ARG A 157 11.73 11.56 -23.43
N GLY A 158 11.46 10.87 -24.54
CA GLY A 158 11.10 9.45 -24.52
C GLY A 158 9.62 9.18 -24.23
N SER A 159 8.76 10.24 -24.13
CA SER A 159 7.32 10.04 -23.97
C SER A 159 6.75 9.22 -25.12
N LEU A 160 5.92 8.23 -24.76
CA LEU A 160 5.22 7.37 -25.70
C LEU A 160 3.77 7.86 -25.86
N ARG A 161 3.23 7.78 -27.08
CA ARG A 161 1.86 8.21 -27.35
C ARG A 161 1.22 7.42 -28.47
N ILE A 162 -0.02 7.00 -28.28
CA ILE A 162 -0.88 6.50 -29.36
C ILE A 162 -1.66 7.67 -29.93
N SER A 163 -1.58 7.89 -31.26
CA SER A 163 -2.23 9.01 -31.94
C SER A 163 -2.58 8.64 -33.38
N ALA A 164 -3.75 9.07 -33.86
CA ALA A 164 -4.16 8.84 -35.25
C ALA A 164 -3.20 9.50 -36.26
N GLU A 165 -2.70 10.70 -35.92
CA GLU A 165 -1.76 11.45 -36.71
C GLU A 165 -0.47 11.69 -35.92
N PRO A 166 0.69 11.96 -36.59
CA PRO A 166 1.93 12.30 -35.92
C PRO A 166 1.74 13.50 -34.99
N PRO A 167 2.06 13.37 -33.68
CA PRO A 167 1.82 14.46 -32.72
C PRO A 167 2.70 15.71 -32.92
N GLY A 168 3.65 15.67 -33.84
CA GLY A 168 4.54 16.76 -34.22
C GLY A 168 5.87 16.29 -34.82
N GLU A 169 6.70 17.23 -35.29
CA GLU A 169 7.93 16.94 -36.04
C GLU A 169 8.98 16.10 -35.30
N LYS A 170 9.00 16.19 -33.98
CA LYS A 170 9.97 15.46 -33.14
C LYS A 170 9.47 14.07 -32.68
N TRP A 171 8.30 13.66 -33.15
CA TRP A 171 7.77 12.35 -32.88
C TRP A 171 8.13 11.37 -34.00
N ARG A 172 8.46 10.13 -33.64
CA ARG A 172 8.78 9.05 -34.59
C ARG A 172 7.91 7.83 -34.27
N LEU A 173 7.51 7.10 -35.31
CA LEU A 173 6.84 5.83 -35.15
C LEU A 173 7.76 4.84 -34.44
N VAL A 174 7.26 4.21 -33.40
CA VAL A 174 8.00 3.17 -32.66
C VAL A 174 8.25 1.97 -33.58
N SER A 175 7.32 1.62 -34.45
CA SER A 175 7.46 0.55 -35.45
C SER A 175 8.64 0.76 -36.40
N ASP A 176 8.90 2.00 -36.81
CA ASP A 176 10.02 2.30 -37.74
C ASP A 176 11.36 2.24 -37.02
N LEU A 177 11.43 2.75 -35.78
CA LEU A 177 12.62 2.64 -34.96
C LEU A 177 12.93 1.17 -34.61
N ARG A 178 11.89 0.38 -34.33
CA ARG A 178 12.03 -1.07 -34.07
C ARG A 178 12.58 -1.83 -35.29
N LYS A 179 12.09 -1.51 -36.50
CA LYS A 179 12.61 -2.10 -37.74
C LYS A 179 14.06 -1.75 -38.01
N ALA A 180 14.47 -0.52 -37.64
CA ALA A 180 15.84 -0.04 -37.81
C ALA A 180 16.80 -0.50 -36.71
N ALA A 181 16.29 -1.12 -35.62
CA ALA A 181 17.10 -1.56 -34.51
C ALA A 181 17.90 -2.83 -34.89
N GLU A 182 19.19 -2.86 -34.54
CA GLU A 182 20.05 -4.05 -34.74
C GLU A 182 19.56 -5.27 -33.93
N ASN A 183 19.02 -4.99 -32.73
CA ASN A 183 18.43 -5.99 -31.84
C ASN A 183 17.06 -5.53 -31.33
N VAL A 184 16.00 -6.13 -31.87
CA VAL A 184 14.61 -5.81 -31.51
C VAL A 184 14.31 -6.10 -30.04
N GLY A 185 14.87 -7.19 -29.48
CA GLY A 185 14.67 -7.54 -28.08
C GLY A 185 15.25 -6.50 -27.14
N GLU A 186 16.45 -5.98 -27.44
CA GLU A 186 17.09 -4.93 -26.65
C GLU A 186 16.38 -3.58 -26.82
N PHE A 187 15.89 -3.29 -28.03
CA PHE A 187 15.06 -2.10 -28.27
C PHE A 187 13.79 -2.12 -27.40
N ASP A 188 13.05 -3.23 -27.38
CA ASP A 188 11.85 -3.40 -26.58
C ASP A 188 12.14 -3.40 -25.08
N ALA A 189 13.25 -4.02 -24.64
CA ALA A 189 13.72 -3.93 -23.26
C ALA A 189 14.05 -2.47 -22.86
N GLY A 190 14.63 -1.69 -23.81
CA GLY A 190 14.88 -0.25 -23.63
C GLY A 190 13.59 0.55 -23.42
N LEU A 191 12.54 0.27 -24.21
CA LEU A 191 11.23 0.89 -24.02
C LEU A 191 10.64 0.56 -22.63
N TYR A 192 10.71 -0.70 -22.20
CA TYR A 192 10.27 -1.12 -20.87
C TYR A 192 11.04 -0.41 -19.76
N ARG A 193 12.38 -0.39 -19.82
CA ARG A 193 13.22 0.34 -18.87
C ARG A 193 12.87 1.85 -18.82
N SER A 194 12.49 2.45 -19.94
CA SER A 194 12.18 3.88 -19.99
C SER A 194 10.91 4.29 -19.21
N VAL A 195 10.04 3.34 -18.88
CA VAL A 195 8.77 3.57 -18.18
C VAL A 195 8.68 2.85 -16.82
N THR A 196 9.78 2.26 -16.38
CA THR A 196 9.89 1.57 -15.08
C THR A 196 11.23 1.91 -14.43
N LEU A 197 11.34 1.76 -13.12
CA LEU A 197 12.62 1.91 -12.41
C LEU A 197 13.37 0.58 -12.36
N GLY A 198 14.70 0.65 -12.44
CA GLY A 198 15.61 -0.48 -12.38
C GLY A 198 16.89 -0.18 -11.62
N GLU A 199 17.83 -1.13 -11.59
CA GLU A 199 19.13 -0.97 -10.94
C GLU A 199 19.93 0.20 -11.53
N GLU A 200 19.74 0.47 -12.81
CA GLU A 200 20.35 1.57 -13.56
C GLU A 200 19.97 2.96 -13.05
N ASP A 201 18.87 3.08 -12.30
CA ASP A 201 18.37 4.35 -11.78
C ASP A 201 18.88 4.64 -10.34
N LEU A 202 19.50 3.66 -9.67
CA LEU A 202 19.98 3.80 -8.29
C LEU A 202 21.12 4.82 -8.13
N ASP A 203 21.91 5.04 -9.18
CA ASP A 203 23.02 5.99 -9.19
C ASP A 203 22.59 7.38 -9.65
N GLN A 204 21.32 7.61 -9.95
CA GLN A 204 20.81 8.92 -10.33
C GLN A 204 20.69 9.83 -9.11
N PRO A 205 21.00 11.12 -9.27
CA PRO A 205 21.00 12.07 -8.13
C PRO A 205 19.60 12.39 -7.60
N ASP A 206 18.54 12.14 -8.38
CA ASP A 206 17.15 12.41 -8.05
C ASP A 206 16.27 11.25 -8.50
N ILE A 207 16.06 10.28 -7.63
CA ILE A 207 15.20 9.12 -7.92
C ILE A 207 13.74 9.51 -8.16
N TRP A 208 13.24 10.56 -7.51
CA TRP A 208 11.91 11.08 -7.75
C TRP A 208 11.73 11.63 -9.17
N LEU A 209 12.78 12.25 -9.74
CA LEU A 209 12.75 12.66 -11.13
C LEU A 209 12.65 11.46 -12.08
N GLU A 210 13.41 10.39 -11.82
CA GLU A 210 13.32 9.16 -12.62
C GLU A 210 11.92 8.53 -12.50
N PHE A 211 11.36 8.48 -11.29
CA PHE A 211 9.99 8.03 -11.04
C PHE A 211 8.96 8.85 -11.83
N ARG A 212 9.03 10.19 -11.77
CA ARG A 212 8.12 11.08 -12.56
C ARG A 212 8.24 10.85 -14.06
N LYS A 213 9.45 10.52 -14.56
CA LYS A 213 9.65 10.17 -15.98
C LYS A 213 8.85 8.92 -16.38
N CYS A 214 8.77 7.92 -15.53
CA CYS A 214 8.00 6.71 -15.82
C CYS A 214 6.53 7.03 -16.10
N TYR A 215 5.90 7.85 -15.28
CA TYR A 215 4.54 8.34 -15.49
C TYR A 215 4.40 9.20 -16.75
N ALA A 216 5.25 10.21 -16.90
CA ALA A 216 5.18 11.15 -18.03
C ALA A 216 5.40 10.47 -19.39
N ARG A 217 6.17 9.38 -19.43
CA ARG A 217 6.47 8.63 -20.64
C ARG A 217 5.37 7.64 -21.01
N SER A 218 4.64 7.10 -20.05
CA SER A 218 3.67 6.00 -20.25
C SER A 218 2.21 6.44 -20.30
N ILE A 219 1.81 7.53 -19.66
CA ILE A 219 0.39 7.91 -19.49
C ILE A 219 -0.37 8.03 -20.81
N ASN A 220 0.27 8.52 -21.88
CA ASN A 220 -0.37 8.69 -23.19
C ASN A 220 -0.43 7.40 -24.04
N LEU A 221 -0.03 6.26 -23.47
CA LEU A 221 -0.30 4.93 -24.03
C LEU A 221 -1.72 4.44 -23.68
N LEU A 222 -2.34 5.05 -22.68
CA LEU A 222 -3.66 4.65 -22.17
C LEU A 222 -4.77 5.36 -22.98
N ASN A 223 -4.86 5.06 -24.28
CA ASN A 223 -6.04 5.43 -25.06
C ASN A 223 -7.24 4.53 -24.69
N ASP A 224 -8.42 4.80 -25.24
CA ASP A 224 -9.65 4.09 -24.89
C ASP A 224 -9.52 2.56 -25.02
N GLU A 225 -8.83 2.08 -26.06
CA GLU A 225 -8.65 0.65 -26.31
C GLU A 225 -7.64 0.02 -25.32
N ILE A 226 -6.40 0.54 -25.31
CA ILE A 226 -5.32 0.01 -24.47
C ILE A 226 -5.65 0.23 -23.00
N GLY A 227 -6.16 1.41 -22.65
CA GLY A 227 -6.55 1.72 -21.26
C GLY A 227 -7.60 0.76 -20.72
N SER A 228 -8.66 0.48 -21.50
CA SER A 228 -9.71 -0.48 -21.09
C SER A 228 -9.18 -1.91 -20.97
N ARG A 229 -8.32 -2.35 -21.90
CA ARG A 229 -7.70 -3.69 -21.83
C ARG A 229 -6.74 -3.79 -20.65
N PHE A 230 -5.97 -2.76 -20.38
CA PHE A 230 -5.02 -2.71 -19.28
C PHE A 230 -5.75 -2.69 -17.92
N ALA A 231 -6.82 -1.90 -17.80
CA ALA A 231 -7.68 -1.89 -16.62
C ALA A 231 -8.22 -3.28 -16.28
N ARG A 232 -8.74 -4.02 -17.28
CA ARG A 232 -9.20 -5.42 -17.08
C ARG A 232 -8.07 -6.31 -16.60
N LYS A 233 -6.87 -6.17 -17.18
CA LYS A 233 -5.71 -6.95 -16.77
C LYS A 233 -5.34 -6.64 -15.32
N ILE A 234 -5.24 -5.37 -14.95
CA ILE A 234 -4.91 -4.96 -13.58
C ILE A 234 -5.87 -5.61 -12.58
N LEU A 235 -7.18 -5.50 -12.79
CA LEU A 235 -8.16 -6.03 -11.86
C LEU A 235 -8.08 -7.58 -11.75
N ARG A 236 -7.83 -8.28 -12.86
CA ARG A 236 -7.62 -9.72 -12.85
C ARG A 236 -6.32 -10.12 -12.15
N ASP A 237 -5.25 -9.36 -12.35
CA ASP A 237 -3.97 -9.60 -11.68
C ASP A 237 -4.10 -9.39 -10.15
N MET A 238 -4.87 -8.37 -9.70
CA MET A 238 -5.15 -8.17 -8.28
C MET A 238 -5.91 -9.36 -7.68
N ILE A 239 -6.90 -9.88 -8.39
CA ILE A 239 -7.66 -11.07 -7.96
C ILE A 239 -6.72 -12.30 -7.90
N ALA A 240 -5.84 -12.47 -8.89
CA ALA A 240 -4.84 -13.55 -8.90
C ALA A 240 -3.82 -13.42 -7.74
N GLU A 241 -3.54 -12.20 -7.29
CA GLU A 241 -2.75 -11.90 -6.08
C GLU A 241 -3.55 -12.11 -4.78
N ASN A 242 -4.76 -12.67 -4.83
CA ASN A 242 -5.66 -12.89 -3.69
C ASN A 242 -6.06 -11.57 -2.97
N VAL A 243 -6.27 -10.51 -3.74
CA VAL A 243 -6.87 -9.24 -3.32
C VAL A 243 -8.36 -9.26 -3.64
N GLN A 244 -9.19 -8.89 -2.69
CA GLN A 244 -10.65 -8.84 -2.84
C GLN A 244 -11.24 -7.43 -2.81
N TYR A 245 -10.43 -6.42 -2.42
CA TYR A 245 -10.87 -5.04 -2.27
C TYR A 245 -9.74 -4.06 -2.61
N VAL A 246 -10.09 -2.97 -3.30
CA VAL A 246 -9.11 -1.94 -3.69
C VAL A 246 -9.70 -0.54 -3.43
N GLU A 247 -8.93 0.31 -2.78
CA GLU A 247 -9.14 1.76 -2.71
C GLU A 247 -7.99 2.44 -3.45
N ASP A 248 -8.29 3.02 -4.60
CA ASP A 248 -7.27 3.48 -5.52
C ASP A 248 -7.35 4.99 -5.75
N ARG A 249 -6.19 5.66 -5.91
CA ARG A 249 -6.08 7.07 -6.27
C ARG A 249 -6.34 7.27 -7.77
N ALA A 250 -7.36 6.58 -8.31
CA ALA A 250 -7.81 6.70 -9.69
C ALA A 250 -9.31 6.43 -9.81
N PHE A 251 -9.88 6.87 -10.92
CA PHE A 251 -11.24 6.50 -11.30
C PHE A 251 -11.22 5.29 -12.24
N TRP A 252 -12.08 4.33 -11.93
CA TRP A 252 -12.24 3.11 -12.71
C TRP A 252 -13.55 3.17 -13.51
N ASP A 253 -13.48 2.74 -14.78
CA ASP A 253 -14.70 2.58 -15.58
C ASP A 253 -15.62 1.52 -14.93
N GLN A 254 -16.77 1.96 -14.47
CA GLN A 254 -17.73 1.11 -13.76
C GLN A 254 -18.16 -0.11 -14.60
N LYS A 255 -18.22 0.03 -15.94
CA LYS A 255 -18.55 -1.10 -16.83
C LYS A 255 -17.50 -2.20 -16.74
N ILE A 256 -16.21 -1.83 -16.67
CA ILE A 256 -15.12 -2.79 -16.51
C ILE A 256 -15.19 -3.44 -15.12
N VAL A 257 -15.44 -2.65 -14.08
CA VAL A 257 -15.59 -3.17 -12.73
C VAL A 257 -16.77 -4.15 -12.64
N ASP A 258 -17.91 -3.82 -13.24
CA ASP A 258 -19.09 -4.68 -13.23
C ASP A 258 -18.87 -5.97 -14.05
N GLU A 259 -18.15 -5.91 -15.17
CA GLU A 259 -17.72 -7.09 -15.94
C GLU A 259 -16.88 -8.04 -15.06
N ILE A 260 -15.87 -7.52 -14.36
CA ILE A 260 -15.03 -8.32 -13.46
C ILE A 260 -15.84 -8.90 -12.30
N ARG A 261 -16.76 -8.13 -11.73
CA ARG A 261 -17.64 -8.58 -10.64
C ARG A 261 -18.64 -9.63 -11.04
N HIS A 262 -18.97 -9.74 -12.31
CA HIS A 262 -19.81 -10.85 -12.79
C HIS A 262 -19.18 -12.21 -12.49
N ASP A 263 -17.86 -12.32 -12.74
CA ASP A 263 -17.10 -13.56 -12.50
C ASP A 263 -16.56 -13.64 -11.04
N HIS A 264 -16.37 -12.49 -10.38
CA HIS A 264 -15.82 -12.35 -9.03
C HIS A 264 -16.72 -11.47 -8.15
N PRO A 265 -17.89 -11.96 -7.71
CA PRO A 265 -18.92 -11.14 -7.06
C PRO A 265 -18.49 -10.50 -5.75
N GLU A 266 -17.45 -11.03 -5.09
CA GLU A 266 -16.90 -10.46 -3.84
C GLU A 266 -15.84 -9.37 -4.07
N PHE A 267 -15.34 -9.21 -5.30
CA PHE A 267 -14.34 -8.18 -5.61
C PHE A 267 -14.98 -6.79 -5.68
N ARG A 268 -14.30 -5.80 -5.10
CA ARG A 268 -14.75 -4.39 -5.09
C ARG A 268 -13.57 -3.45 -5.35
N VAL A 269 -13.86 -2.39 -6.10
CA VAL A 269 -12.93 -1.26 -6.31
C VAL A 269 -13.67 0.02 -5.96
N LYS A 270 -13.02 0.90 -5.22
CA LYS A 270 -13.49 2.24 -4.87
C LYS A 270 -12.39 3.26 -5.14
N SER A 271 -12.78 4.51 -5.35
CA SER A 271 -11.87 5.58 -5.77
C SER A 271 -11.66 6.62 -4.66
N ILE A 272 -10.43 7.08 -4.53
CA ILE A 272 -10.05 8.26 -3.76
C ILE A 272 -9.63 9.31 -4.78
N PHE A 273 -10.20 10.50 -4.74
CA PHE A 273 -9.77 11.59 -5.60
C PHE A 273 -8.40 12.07 -5.13
N ALA A 274 -7.43 12.14 -6.04
CA ALA A 274 -6.08 12.59 -5.73
C ALA A 274 -5.71 13.83 -6.55
N ALA A 275 -5.19 14.85 -5.87
CA ALA A 275 -4.69 16.06 -6.49
C ALA A 275 -3.20 16.24 -6.20
N ARG A 276 -2.49 16.87 -7.13
CA ARG A 276 -1.04 17.08 -6.99
C ARG A 276 -0.72 18.23 -6.06
N ARG A 277 0.24 18.05 -5.17
CA ARG A 277 0.76 19.09 -4.27
C ARG A 277 1.39 20.27 -4.99
N SER A 278 1.79 20.11 -6.26
CA SER A 278 2.31 21.18 -7.10
C SER A 278 1.23 22.13 -7.65
N PHE A 279 -0.06 21.86 -7.44
CA PHE A 279 -1.13 22.70 -7.96
C PHE A 279 -1.35 23.97 -7.11
N SER A 280 -1.95 24.99 -7.73
CA SER A 280 -2.34 26.22 -7.00
C SER A 280 -3.51 25.94 -6.05
N ARG A 281 -3.70 26.81 -5.05
CA ARG A 281 -4.82 26.72 -4.11
C ARG A 281 -6.18 26.74 -4.81
N GLU A 282 -6.31 27.57 -5.86
CA GLU A 282 -7.54 27.66 -6.65
C GLU A 282 -7.84 26.34 -7.34
N ARG A 283 -6.80 25.65 -7.84
CA ARG A 283 -6.95 24.32 -8.47
C ARG A 283 -7.34 23.27 -7.43
N ILE A 284 -6.69 23.25 -6.26
CA ILE A 284 -7.06 22.32 -5.17
C ILE A 284 -8.49 22.62 -4.68
N ALA A 285 -8.89 23.88 -4.52
CA ALA A 285 -10.26 24.21 -4.16
C ALA A 285 -11.29 23.71 -5.19
N LYS A 286 -10.95 23.77 -6.49
CA LYS A 286 -11.77 23.22 -7.57
C LYS A 286 -11.87 21.70 -7.47
N ASP A 287 -10.73 21.01 -7.36
CA ASP A 287 -10.64 19.54 -7.29
C ASP A 287 -11.41 19.00 -6.05
N LEU A 288 -11.34 19.71 -4.91
CA LEU A 288 -12.13 19.40 -3.71
C LEU A 288 -13.64 19.55 -3.92
N ASN A 289 -14.09 20.60 -4.64
CA ASN A 289 -15.51 20.77 -4.96
C ASN A 289 -15.99 19.67 -5.94
N GLU A 290 -15.20 19.32 -6.95
CA GLU A 290 -15.50 18.21 -7.86
C GLU A 290 -15.60 16.89 -7.09
N THR A 291 -14.68 16.65 -6.13
CA THR A 291 -14.76 15.47 -5.26
C THR A 291 -16.05 15.43 -4.46
N LEU A 292 -16.50 16.57 -3.92
CA LEU A 292 -17.77 16.65 -3.20
C LEU A 292 -18.98 16.32 -4.09
N ASP A 293 -18.98 16.85 -5.32
CA ASP A 293 -20.07 16.63 -6.27
C ASP A 293 -20.10 15.16 -6.74
N GLU A 294 -18.94 14.59 -7.07
CA GLU A 294 -18.82 13.18 -7.44
C GLU A 294 -19.20 12.24 -6.29
N ARG A 295 -18.77 12.56 -5.08
CA ARG A 295 -19.15 11.77 -3.90
C ARG A 295 -20.63 11.85 -3.60
N ALA A 296 -21.27 13.00 -3.81
CA ALA A 296 -22.72 13.14 -3.65
C ALA A 296 -23.49 12.32 -4.69
N ALA A 297 -23.00 12.24 -5.93
CA ALA A 297 -23.58 11.44 -7.00
C ALA A 297 -23.32 9.93 -6.81
N ASN A 298 -22.11 9.56 -6.33
CA ASN A 298 -21.62 8.20 -6.25
C ASN A 298 -21.02 7.86 -4.86
N PRO A 299 -21.81 7.91 -3.76
CA PRO A 299 -21.29 7.84 -2.38
C PRO A 299 -20.65 6.47 -2.04
N ASN A 300 -21.01 5.43 -2.76
CA ASN A 300 -20.45 4.08 -2.59
C ASN A 300 -19.17 3.85 -3.40
N LEU A 301 -18.86 4.73 -4.35
CA LEU A 301 -17.71 4.60 -5.24
C LEU A 301 -16.59 5.60 -4.89
N VAL A 302 -16.94 6.86 -4.64
CA VAL A 302 -15.98 7.93 -4.32
C VAL A 302 -15.86 8.07 -2.81
N LEU A 303 -14.69 7.74 -2.27
CA LEU A 303 -14.46 7.65 -0.82
C LEU A 303 -14.06 8.97 -0.18
N GLY A 304 -13.23 9.76 -0.87
CA GLY A 304 -12.70 11.00 -0.33
C GLY A 304 -11.57 11.57 -1.15
N PHE A 305 -10.66 12.29 -0.50
CA PHE A 305 -9.64 13.10 -1.14
C PHE A 305 -8.24 12.84 -0.57
N ASP A 306 -7.22 12.97 -1.44
CA ASP A 306 -5.80 12.87 -1.12
C ASP A 306 -4.97 13.95 -1.84
N LEU A 307 -3.79 14.24 -1.30
CA LEU A 307 -2.75 15.08 -1.90
C LEU A 307 -1.52 14.21 -2.18
N VAL A 308 -1.11 14.14 -3.44
CA VAL A 308 -0.03 13.26 -3.92
C VAL A 308 1.17 14.05 -4.46
N GLU A 309 2.27 13.42 -4.77
CA GLU A 309 3.60 13.92 -5.17
C GLU A 309 4.55 14.14 -4.01
N GLU A 310 5.82 14.41 -4.33
CA GLU A 310 6.96 14.51 -3.42
C GLU A 310 6.74 15.58 -2.34
N GLU A 311 6.57 15.14 -1.10
CA GLU A 311 6.25 16.05 0.03
C GLU A 311 7.36 17.06 0.32
N ASP A 312 8.63 16.69 0.09
CA ASP A 312 9.78 17.50 0.48
C ASP A 312 10.07 18.64 -0.50
N LYS A 313 9.52 18.60 -1.72
CA LYS A 313 9.72 19.64 -2.75
C LYS A 313 8.47 20.44 -3.04
N GLU A 314 7.29 19.86 -2.80
CA GLU A 314 6.02 20.47 -3.16
C GLU A 314 5.31 21.05 -1.92
N HIS A 315 4.11 21.58 -2.09
CA HIS A 315 3.37 22.23 -1.00
C HIS A 315 2.90 21.25 0.09
N THR A 316 2.98 21.67 1.34
CA THR A 316 2.56 20.91 2.52
C THR A 316 1.03 20.83 2.67
N ASN A 317 0.53 19.95 3.54
CA ASN A 317 -0.89 19.95 3.94
C ASN A 317 -1.30 21.29 4.55
N LEU A 318 -0.42 21.91 5.36
CA LEU A 318 -0.67 23.21 5.97
C LEU A 318 -0.86 24.33 4.92
N PHE A 319 -0.16 24.27 3.79
CA PHE A 319 -0.35 25.22 2.70
C PHE A 319 -1.79 25.22 2.18
N TYR A 320 -2.46 24.07 2.15
CA TYR A 320 -3.84 23.91 1.67
C TYR A 320 -4.89 23.82 2.79
N VAL A 321 -4.52 24.12 4.03
CA VAL A 321 -5.42 23.92 5.18
C VAL A 321 -6.74 24.66 5.04
N ASN A 322 -6.74 25.88 4.48
CA ASN A 322 -7.95 26.67 4.27
C ASN A 322 -8.92 25.98 3.30
N GLU A 323 -8.41 25.47 2.17
CA GLU A 323 -9.19 24.80 1.14
C GLU A 323 -9.76 23.48 1.66
N LEU A 324 -8.95 22.72 2.43
CA LEU A 324 -9.35 21.44 3.02
C LEU A 324 -10.45 21.64 4.09
N LEU A 325 -10.29 22.63 4.98
CA LEU A 325 -11.29 22.95 6.00
C LEU A 325 -12.58 23.48 5.38
N GLU A 326 -12.47 24.35 4.35
CA GLU A 326 -13.63 24.88 3.63
C GLU A 326 -14.41 23.76 2.91
N ALA A 327 -13.72 22.82 2.29
CA ALA A 327 -14.35 21.66 1.65
C ALA A 327 -15.10 20.79 2.66
N ARG A 328 -14.53 20.57 3.85
CA ARG A 328 -15.19 19.83 4.93
C ARG A 328 -16.46 20.57 5.41
N ARG A 329 -16.36 21.88 5.62
CA ARG A 329 -17.50 22.71 6.00
C ARG A 329 -18.63 22.64 4.96
N LYS A 330 -18.28 22.66 3.66
CA LYS A 330 -19.27 22.48 2.56
C LYS A 330 -19.91 21.10 2.58
N ALA A 331 -19.12 20.05 2.88
CA ALA A 331 -19.67 18.69 3.03
C ALA A 331 -20.72 18.65 4.15
N GLU A 332 -20.40 19.21 5.32
CA GLU A 332 -21.33 19.29 6.47
C GLU A 332 -22.61 20.06 6.14
N GLN A 333 -22.52 21.19 5.43
CA GLN A 333 -23.67 21.95 4.95
C GLN A 333 -24.57 21.15 3.99
N ARG A 334 -23.98 20.19 3.26
CA ARG A 334 -24.70 19.27 2.37
C ARG A 334 -25.16 18.00 3.09
N HIS A 335 -25.08 17.93 4.43
CA HIS A 335 -25.36 16.75 5.25
C HIS A 335 -24.54 15.51 4.81
N SER A 336 -23.31 15.73 4.36
CA SER A 336 -22.37 14.72 3.90
C SER A 336 -21.04 14.81 4.65
N THR A 337 -20.10 13.96 4.30
CA THR A 337 -18.73 13.98 4.83
C THR A 337 -17.72 13.96 3.67
N LEU A 338 -16.55 14.56 3.88
CA LEU A 338 -15.41 14.44 2.99
C LEU A 338 -14.23 13.84 3.77
N PRO A 339 -14.06 12.51 3.74
CA PRO A 339 -12.90 11.86 4.34
C PRO A 339 -11.61 12.23 3.62
N PHE A 340 -10.53 12.34 4.38
CA PHE A 340 -9.19 12.56 3.88
C PHE A 340 -8.33 11.30 4.08
N PHE A 341 -7.51 10.96 3.07
CA PHE A 341 -6.59 9.82 3.04
C PHE A 341 -5.20 10.30 2.63
N LEU A 342 -4.69 11.31 3.35
CA LEU A 342 -3.56 12.12 2.93
C LEU A 342 -2.24 11.34 2.96
N HIS A 343 -1.46 11.42 1.88
CA HIS A 343 -0.03 11.21 1.96
C HIS A 343 0.54 12.15 3.00
N SER A 344 1.21 11.63 4.01
CA SER A 344 1.75 12.47 5.08
C SER A 344 2.93 11.79 5.75
N GLY A 345 4.05 12.49 5.72
CA GLY A 345 5.30 12.01 6.30
C GLY A 345 6.05 11.04 5.38
N GLU A 346 5.85 11.07 4.09
CA GLU A 346 6.71 10.43 3.10
C GLU A 346 7.98 11.26 2.92
N SER A 347 8.83 11.26 3.95
CA SER A 347 9.99 12.12 4.08
C SER A 347 11.02 11.55 5.05
N ASN A 348 12.27 11.95 4.86
CA ASN A 348 13.34 11.75 5.83
C ASN A 348 13.53 12.97 6.77
N TRP A 349 12.93 14.11 6.46
CA TRP A 349 13.11 15.34 7.20
C TRP A 349 12.22 15.40 8.44
N THR A 350 12.78 15.82 9.56
CA THR A 350 12.03 16.03 10.81
C THR A 350 11.08 17.21 10.69
N GLU A 351 11.42 18.16 9.86
CA GLU A 351 10.68 19.38 9.57
C GLU A 351 9.45 19.15 8.70
N ASN A 352 9.29 17.94 8.13
CA ASN A 352 8.07 17.55 7.44
C ASN A 352 6.98 17.26 8.49
N GLU A 353 6.10 18.23 8.71
CA GLU A 353 5.03 18.19 9.70
C GLU A 353 3.68 17.70 9.12
N ASN A 354 3.64 17.19 7.88
CA ASN A 354 2.39 16.76 7.24
C ASN A 354 1.63 15.70 8.05
N VAL A 355 2.32 14.84 8.83
CA VAL A 355 1.66 13.87 9.73
C VAL A 355 0.87 14.55 10.85
N LEU A 356 1.33 15.71 11.32
CA LEU A 356 0.62 16.52 12.32
C LEU A 356 -0.66 17.07 11.71
N ASP A 357 -0.56 17.65 10.52
CA ASP A 357 -1.72 18.19 9.79
C ASP A 357 -2.75 17.09 9.46
N ALA A 358 -2.30 15.91 9.04
CA ALA A 358 -3.19 14.78 8.77
C ALA A 358 -4.01 14.39 10.01
N VAL A 359 -3.37 14.33 11.19
CA VAL A 359 -4.04 14.04 12.46
C VAL A 359 -5.02 15.14 12.85
N LEU A 360 -4.64 16.42 12.70
CA LEU A 360 -5.52 17.57 12.99
C LEU A 360 -6.68 17.68 12.00
N LEU A 361 -6.46 17.34 10.74
CA LEU A 361 -7.48 17.27 9.70
C LEU A 361 -8.36 16.00 9.81
N ASP A 362 -8.26 15.22 10.88
CA ASP A 362 -9.02 13.98 11.07
C ASP A 362 -8.97 13.04 9.88
N ALA A 363 -7.78 12.82 9.31
CA ALA A 363 -7.58 11.88 8.24
C ALA A 363 -8.03 10.48 8.68
N LYS A 364 -8.67 9.74 7.78
CA LYS A 364 -9.15 8.37 8.06
C LYS A 364 -8.00 7.38 8.11
N ARG A 365 -7.00 7.63 7.28
CA ARG A 365 -5.72 6.91 7.25
C ARG A 365 -4.63 7.89 6.86
N ILE A 366 -3.39 7.52 7.14
CA ILE A 366 -2.19 8.27 6.81
C ILE A 366 -1.39 7.49 5.77
N GLY A 367 -1.19 8.06 4.58
CA GLY A 367 -0.32 7.50 3.55
C GLY A 367 1.13 7.56 4.01
N HIS A 368 1.87 6.45 3.86
CA HIS A 368 3.26 6.20 4.27
C HIS A 368 3.57 6.38 5.75
N GLY A 369 3.34 7.57 6.32
CA GLY A 369 3.55 7.85 7.75
C GLY A 369 4.98 7.62 8.24
N LEU A 370 6.00 7.71 7.36
CA LEU A 370 7.38 7.40 7.72
C LEU A 370 7.93 8.29 8.84
N THR A 371 7.57 9.59 8.86
CA THR A 371 8.05 10.51 9.89
C THR A 371 7.32 10.40 11.22
N LEU A 372 6.19 9.67 11.29
CA LEU A 372 5.37 9.57 12.51
C LEU A 372 6.16 9.07 13.73
N PHE A 373 7.14 8.18 13.53
CA PHE A 373 7.98 7.68 14.64
C PHE A 373 8.79 8.77 15.36
N LYS A 374 8.99 9.93 14.71
CA LYS A 374 9.69 11.10 15.28
C LYS A 374 8.79 11.91 16.22
N HIS A 375 7.48 11.60 16.29
CA HIS A 375 6.45 12.31 17.02
C HIS A 375 5.73 11.41 18.05
N PRO A 376 6.35 11.13 19.24
CA PRO A 376 5.78 10.16 20.20
C PRO A 376 4.36 10.46 20.65
N LEU A 377 4.00 11.76 20.80
CA LEU A 377 2.63 12.17 21.16
C LEU A 377 1.65 11.84 20.02
N LEU A 378 2.03 12.13 18.77
CA LEU A 378 1.16 11.79 17.61
C LEU A 378 0.98 10.28 17.49
N MET A 379 2.00 9.48 17.75
CA MET A 379 1.87 8.02 17.77
C MET A 379 0.79 7.56 18.77
N GLN A 380 0.76 8.14 19.97
CA GLN A 380 -0.29 7.83 20.95
C GLN A 380 -1.68 8.23 20.44
N ILE A 381 -1.84 9.45 19.90
CA ILE A 381 -3.10 9.94 19.34
C ILE A 381 -3.57 9.06 18.17
N VAL A 382 -2.67 8.70 17.24
CA VAL A 382 -2.95 7.82 16.09
C VAL A 382 -3.45 6.46 16.57
N LYS A 383 -2.79 5.87 17.59
CA LYS A 383 -3.20 4.62 18.20
C LYS A 383 -4.57 4.71 18.85
N GLU A 384 -4.80 5.72 19.72
CA GLU A 384 -6.05 5.93 20.45
C GLU A 384 -7.24 6.18 19.51
N ARG A 385 -7.01 6.90 18.41
CA ARG A 385 -8.05 7.20 17.41
C ARG A 385 -8.22 6.09 16.37
N GLY A 386 -7.35 5.08 16.35
CA GLY A 386 -7.39 3.98 15.41
C GLY A 386 -7.17 4.44 13.96
N ILE A 387 -6.31 5.45 13.74
CA ILE A 387 -5.94 5.92 12.39
C ILE A 387 -4.91 4.95 11.82
N ALA A 388 -5.24 4.24 10.75
CA ALA A 388 -4.31 3.28 10.15
C ALA A 388 -3.24 3.96 9.29
N ILE A 389 -2.04 3.39 9.31
CA ILE A 389 -0.90 3.83 8.51
C ILE A 389 -0.79 2.93 7.30
N GLU A 390 -0.83 3.49 6.10
CA GLU A 390 -0.69 2.80 4.82
C GLU A 390 0.80 2.67 4.48
N VAL A 391 1.40 1.55 4.84
CA VAL A 391 2.84 1.33 4.71
C VAL A 391 3.15 0.67 3.37
N CYS A 392 4.04 1.29 2.59
CA CYS A 392 4.47 0.84 1.27
C CYS A 392 5.97 0.48 1.28
N PRO A 393 6.35 -0.73 1.73
CA PRO A 393 7.75 -1.06 2.05
C PRO A 393 8.71 -0.88 0.88
N ILE A 394 8.35 -1.42 -0.29
CA ILE A 394 9.20 -1.36 -1.49
C ILE A 394 9.29 0.07 -2.01
N ALA A 395 8.18 0.81 -2.11
CA ALA A 395 8.19 2.21 -2.53
C ALA A 395 9.09 3.06 -1.63
N ASN A 396 8.97 2.89 -0.31
CA ASN A 396 9.78 3.63 0.66
C ASN A 396 11.29 3.33 0.55
N GLN A 397 11.66 2.11 0.14
CA GLN A 397 13.05 1.77 -0.12
C GLN A 397 13.52 2.28 -1.49
N VAL A 398 12.72 2.09 -2.52
CA VAL A 398 13.04 2.49 -3.90
C VAL A 398 13.21 4.01 -4.00
N LEU A 399 12.32 4.78 -3.36
CA LEU A 399 12.37 6.24 -3.33
C LEU A 399 13.41 6.81 -2.34
N GLY A 400 14.20 5.92 -1.69
CA GLY A 400 15.37 6.32 -0.91
C GLY A 400 15.09 6.73 0.54
N TYR A 401 13.88 6.51 1.06
CA TYR A 401 13.54 6.85 2.45
C TYR A 401 14.06 5.81 3.45
N VAL A 402 14.16 4.55 3.05
CA VAL A 402 14.64 3.46 3.90
C VAL A 402 15.68 2.63 3.14
N ALA A 403 16.92 2.65 3.55
CA ALA A 403 17.99 1.90 2.88
C ALA A 403 17.91 0.39 3.16
N ASP A 404 17.64 0.03 4.40
CA ASP A 404 17.52 -1.35 4.89
C ASP A 404 16.15 -1.52 5.55
N LEU A 405 15.31 -2.38 4.97
CA LEU A 405 13.93 -2.57 5.44
C LEU A 405 13.82 -3.10 6.86
N ARG A 406 14.89 -3.66 7.44
CA ARG A 406 14.93 -4.01 8.87
C ARG A 406 14.82 -2.79 9.79
N ASN A 407 15.17 -1.60 9.28
CA ASN A 407 15.09 -0.32 9.99
C ASN A 407 13.83 0.49 9.65
N HIS A 408 12.88 -0.10 8.94
CA HIS A 408 11.63 0.58 8.57
C HIS A 408 10.81 0.94 9.82
N PRO A 409 10.27 2.18 9.93
CA PRO A 409 9.46 2.62 11.09
C PRO A 409 8.25 1.72 11.39
N ALA A 410 7.72 1.00 10.41
CA ALA A 410 6.61 0.07 10.60
C ALA A 410 6.88 -0.99 11.67
N VAL A 411 8.14 -1.37 11.90
CA VAL A 411 8.53 -2.30 12.98
C VAL A 411 8.10 -1.73 14.34
N LEU A 412 8.38 -0.44 14.56
CA LEU A 412 7.96 0.25 15.79
C LEU A 412 6.44 0.33 15.89
N TYR A 413 5.75 0.65 14.78
CA TYR A 413 4.29 0.77 14.75
C TYR A 413 3.62 -0.55 15.09
N ILE A 414 4.04 -1.65 14.45
CA ILE A 414 3.54 -3.01 14.72
C ILE A 414 3.76 -3.38 16.19
N ASN A 415 4.97 -3.19 16.72
CA ASN A 415 5.32 -3.55 18.08
C ASN A 415 4.64 -2.67 19.13
N SER A 416 4.30 -1.42 18.79
CA SER A 416 3.57 -0.50 19.67
C SER A 416 2.04 -0.61 19.55
N GLY A 417 1.53 -1.48 18.68
CA GLY A 417 0.10 -1.70 18.49
C GLY A 417 -0.61 -0.59 17.73
N LEU A 418 0.10 0.16 16.86
CA LEU A 418 -0.52 1.10 15.92
C LEU A 418 -1.11 0.33 14.74
N PRO A 419 -2.27 0.71 14.23
CA PRO A 419 -2.84 0.07 13.05
C PRO A 419 -1.92 0.25 11.82
N VAL A 420 -1.48 -0.84 11.22
CA VAL A 420 -0.68 -0.85 9.98
C VAL A 420 -1.43 -1.62 8.92
N VAL A 421 -1.44 -1.11 7.70
CA VAL A 421 -1.88 -1.80 6.48
C VAL A 421 -0.71 -1.81 5.50
N ILE A 422 -0.36 -2.98 4.96
CA ILE A 422 0.65 -3.08 3.90
C ILE A 422 -0.01 -2.74 2.57
N CYS A 423 0.66 -1.93 1.75
CA CYS A 423 0.19 -1.46 0.46
C CYS A 423 1.32 -1.50 -0.58
N PRO A 424 1.01 -1.65 -1.88
CA PRO A 424 2.02 -1.77 -2.92
C PRO A 424 2.47 -0.45 -3.54
N ASP A 425 1.69 0.63 -3.39
CA ASP A 425 1.91 1.92 -4.07
C ASP A 425 1.89 1.79 -5.61
N ASP A 426 3.04 1.77 -6.26
CA ASP A 426 3.24 1.72 -7.71
C ASP A 426 3.98 0.45 -8.19
N PRO A 427 3.51 -0.76 -7.90
CA PRO A 427 4.27 -1.99 -8.09
C PRO A 427 4.68 -2.24 -9.54
N GLY A 428 3.91 -1.77 -10.52
CA GLY A 428 4.26 -1.88 -11.93
C GLY A 428 5.51 -1.07 -12.30
N ILE A 429 5.71 0.08 -11.67
CA ILE A 429 6.91 0.91 -11.86
C ILE A 429 8.13 0.27 -11.18
N TRP A 430 7.95 -0.36 -10.01
CA TRP A 430 9.01 -1.13 -9.34
C TRP A 430 9.26 -2.50 -9.97
N ARG A 431 8.52 -2.89 -10.99
CA ARG A 431 8.59 -4.20 -11.69
C ARG A 431 8.30 -5.37 -10.74
N CYS A 432 7.29 -5.25 -9.89
CA CYS A 432 6.89 -6.29 -8.94
C CYS A 432 5.36 -6.44 -8.84
N THR A 433 4.90 -7.29 -7.93
CA THR A 433 3.50 -7.47 -7.54
C THR A 433 3.36 -7.28 -6.03
N PHE A 434 2.13 -7.12 -5.55
CA PHE A 434 1.85 -6.86 -4.14
C PHE A 434 2.39 -7.93 -3.17
N SER A 435 2.56 -9.16 -3.63
CA SER A 435 3.16 -10.24 -2.83
C SER A 435 4.60 -9.95 -2.41
N TYR A 436 5.33 -9.13 -3.17
CA TYR A 436 6.70 -8.77 -2.83
C TYR A 436 6.75 -7.86 -1.59
N ASP A 437 5.80 -6.95 -1.40
CA ASP A 437 5.73 -6.12 -0.19
C ASP A 437 5.50 -6.96 1.06
N PHE A 438 4.63 -7.97 0.98
CA PHE A 438 4.44 -8.94 2.06
C PHE A 438 5.67 -9.80 2.32
N TYR A 439 6.39 -10.21 1.25
CA TYR A 439 7.66 -10.93 1.40
C TYR A 439 8.68 -10.07 2.16
N GLU A 440 8.91 -8.85 1.71
CA GLU A 440 9.87 -7.93 2.33
C GLU A 440 9.53 -7.65 3.80
N ALA A 441 8.29 -7.32 4.09
CA ALA A 441 7.81 -7.12 5.45
C ALA A 441 7.99 -8.38 6.31
N PHE A 442 7.60 -9.56 5.81
CA PHE A 442 7.72 -10.82 6.52
C PHE A 442 9.17 -11.15 6.86
N MET A 443 10.08 -10.98 5.90
CA MET A 443 11.50 -11.29 6.10
C MET A 443 12.19 -10.26 7.01
N ALA A 444 11.89 -8.96 6.83
CA ALA A 444 12.60 -7.87 7.50
C ALA A 444 12.13 -7.63 8.95
N TRP A 445 10.83 -7.76 9.24
CA TRP A 445 10.23 -7.21 10.47
C TRP A 445 9.97 -8.24 11.57
N GLY A 446 10.52 -9.43 11.45
CA GLY A 446 10.35 -10.47 12.46
C GLY A 446 8.91 -10.99 12.57
N LEU A 447 8.12 -10.88 11.49
CA LEU A 447 6.74 -11.32 11.46
C LEU A 447 6.63 -12.85 11.46
N ASP A 448 5.49 -13.35 11.94
CA ASP A 448 5.04 -14.73 11.85
C ASP A 448 3.64 -14.79 11.20
N LEU A 449 3.05 -15.98 11.09
CA LEU A 449 1.73 -16.15 10.51
C LEU A 449 0.64 -15.38 11.27
N LYS A 450 0.79 -15.23 12.57
CA LYS A 450 -0.14 -14.49 13.43
C LYS A 450 -0.20 -13.00 13.03
N CYS A 451 0.98 -12.40 12.85
CA CYS A 451 1.08 -11.01 12.43
C CYS A 451 0.64 -10.82 10.98
N LEU A 452 0.99 -11.71 10.05
CA LEU A 452 0.51 -11.69 8.67
C LEU A 452 -1.03 -11.73 8.61
N LYS A 453 -1.66 -12.58 9.44
CA LYS A 453 -3.12 -12.66 9.58
C LYS A 453 -3.72 -11.32 9.98
N GLN A 454 -3.15 -10.67 11.00
CA GLN A 454 -3.61 -9.36 11.45
C GLN A 454 -3.43 -8.28 10.38
N LEU A 455 -2.26 -8.22 9.72
CA LEU A 455 -1.98 -7.24 8.67
C LEU A 455 -2.95 -7.39 7.47
N ALA A 456 -3.21 -8.63 7.03
CA ALA A 456 -4.19 -8.89 5.98
C ALA A 456 -5.61 -8.47 6.40
N MET A 457 -6.03 -8.78 7.63
CA MET A 457 -7.32 -8.36 8.17
C MET A 457 -7.42 -6.83 8.29
N ASN A 458 -6.35 -6.15 8.67
CA ASN A 458 -6.31 -4.70 8.81
C ASN A 458 -6.71 -3.99 7.51
N SER A 459 -6.33 -4.50 6.35
CA SER A 459 -6.72 -3.93 5.06
C SER A 459 -8.23 -3.87 4.85
N LEU A 460 -8.99 -4.78 5.47
CA LEU A 460 -10.46 -4.78 5.45
C LEU A 460 -11.04 -4.00 6.64
N ILE A 461 -10.46 -4.13 7.83
CA ILE A 461 -10.93 -3.45 9.05
C ILE A 461 -10.83 -1.93 8.90
N TYR A 462 -9.72 -1.43 8.36
CA TYR A 462 -9.44 0.00 8.21
C TYR A 462 -9.81 0.55 6.83
N SER A 463 -10.46 -0.26 5.97
CA SER A 463 -11.03 0.21 4.71
C SER A 463 -12.15 1.23 4.92
N ALA A 464 -12.49 1.96 3.89
CA ALA A 464 -13.63 2.89 3.90
C ALA A 464 -14.96 2.25 3.47
N MET A 465 -15.03 0.92 3.44
CA MET A 465 -16.29 0.18 3.27
C MET A 465 -17.29 0.54 4.37
N ASP A 466 -18.59 0.49 4.06
CA ASP A 466 -19.62 0.55 5.10
C ASP A 466 -19.54 -0.67 6.04
N PRO A 467 -20.14 -0.59 7.25
CA PRO A 467 -20.05 -1.70 8.22
C PRO A 467 -20.55 -3.04 7.69
N GLY A 468 -21.60 -3.04 6.87
CA GLY A 468 -22.17 -4.28 6.31
C GLY A 468 -21.30 -4.85 5.18
N GLU A 469 -20.72 -4.01 4.33
CA GLU A 469 -19.74 -4.43 3.33
C GLU A 469 -18.50 -5.04 4.00
N LYS A 470 -18.00 -4.39 5.04
CA LYS A 470 -16.82 -4.80 5.79
C LYS A 470 -17.02 -6.18 6.45
N GLU A 471 -18.18 -6.41 7.05
CA GLU A 471 -18.51 -7.71 7.67
C GLU A 471 -18.53 -8.84 6.63
N ARG A 472 -19.20 -8.63 5.47
CA ARG A 472 -19.20 -9.60 4.38
C ARG A 472 -17.80 -9.86 3.81
N ALA A 473 -17.01 -8.80 3.65
CA ALA A 473 -15.63 -8.91 3.17
C ALA A 473 -14.75 -9.72 4.13
N LEU A 474 -14.88 -9.50 5.44
CA LEU A 474 -14.17 -10.28 6.46
C LEU A 474 -14.64 -11.74 6.52
N GLU A 475 -15.93 -12.00 6.31
CA GLU A 475 -16.45 -13.37 6.24
C GLU A 475 -15.88 -14.13 5.04
N PHE A 476 -15.89 -13.51 3.86
CA PHE A 476 -15.28 -14.08 2.66
C PHE A 476 -13.78 -14.31 2.84
N TRP A 477 -13.07 -13.33 3.40
CA TRP A 477 -11.64 -13.44 3.69
C TRP A 477 -11.33 -14.62 4.64
N ARG A 478 -12.14 -14.84 5.69
CA ARG A 478 -11.94 -15.97 6.62
C ARG A 478 -12.05 -17.32 5.92
N LYS A 479 -12.95 -17.46 4.94
CA LYS A 479 -13.04 -18.69 4.12
C LYS A 479 -11.77 -18.89 3.31
N LYS A 480 -11.31 -17.84 2.63
CA LYS A 480 -10.05 -17.87 1.85
C LYS A 480 -8.83 -18.15 2.73
N TRP A 481 -8.81 -17.59 3.92
CA TRP A 481 -7.74 -17.86 4.89
C TRP A 481 -7.72 -19.33 5.32
N ALA A 482 -8.86 -19.94 5.57
CA ALA A 482 -8.94 -21.36 5.90
C ALA A 482 -8.44 -22.26 4.74
N GLU A 483 -8.82 -21.93 3.49
CA GLU A 483 -8.31 -22.59 2.29
C GLU A 483 -6.77 -22.46 2.18
N PHE A 484 -6.25 -21.26 2.40
CA PHE A 484 -4.80 -21.00 2.41
C PHE A 484 -4.07 -21.80 3.49
N ILE A 485 -4.61 -21.90 4.71
CA ILE A 485 -3.99 -22.68 5.79
C ILE A 485 -3.94 -24.17 5.44
N THR A 486 -4.99 -24.72 4.83
CA THR A 486 -5.02 -26.09 4.36
C THR A 486 -3.92 -26.30 3.30
N TRP A 487 -3.88 -25.43 2.29
CA TRP A 487 -2.85 -25.47 1.23
C TRP A 487 -1.44 -25.34 1.83
N LEU A 488 -1.19 -24.42 2.77
CA LEU A 488 0.13 -24.20 3.37
C LEU A 488 0.61 -25.43 4.18
N ASN A 489 -0.30 -26.14 4.84
CA ASN A 489 0.03 -27.37 5.56
C ASN A 489 0.36 -28.53 4.62
N GLU A 490 -0.18 -28.55 3.39
CA GLU A 490 0.07 -29.56 2.38
C GLU A 490 1.24 -29.18 1.43
N TYR A 491 1.58 -27.87 1.38
CA TYR A 491 2.58 -27.34 0.46
C TYR A 491 3.93 -28.02 0.64
N SER A 492 4.41 -28.71 -0.39
CA SER A 492 5.74 -29.33 -0.42
C SER A 492 6.66 -28.49 -1.32
N ILE A 493 7.80 -28.09 -0.75
CA ILE A 493 8.85 -27.47 -1.55
C ILE A 493 9.43 -28.56 -2.42
N SER A 494 9.29 -28.42 -3.74
CA SER A 494 10.06 -29.24 -4.68
C SER A 494 11.54 -28.95 -4.43
N THR A 495 12.25 -29.92 -3.89
CA THR A 495 13.70 -29.88 -3.61
C THR A 495 14.49 -29.85 -4.91
#